data_ec160829e9e0ace49c34f7ab8b3c9e02
#
_entry.id   ec160829e9e0ace49c34f7ab8b3c9e02
#
_cell.length_a   1.000
_cell.length_b   1.000
_cell.length_c   1.000
_cell.angle_alpha   90.00
_cell.angle_beta   90.00
_cell.angle_gamma   90.00
#
_symmetry.space_group_name_H-M   'P 1'
#
loop_
_entity.id
_entity.type
_entity.pdbx_description
1 polymer ?
#
loop_
_entity_poly.entity_id
_entity_poly.type
_entity_poly.pdbx_seq_one_letter_code
_entity_poly.pdbx_strand_id
1 'polypeptide(L)'
;MVVASPTPIPNEKIQAVELPVIDLSSKRSEAPKLIVKACEEYGFFMVINHGVPQDIIERMEEESFSFFAKPVSEKQRAGPANPFGYGCKNIGFKGDTGEVEYLLLNTNPLSISQRSKTISNDPEKFSSAVSSYIQAVRELACEILELMAEGLWVTDTSVLSRLITDVDSDSLLRLNHYPPLKDCRDRDTSPSSLQPPHHQQQQHHQNCNSNGNSNKIGFGEHCDPQILTLLRSNDVGGLQISIEDGVMTNGRFVSVRHRALTNSCKSRLSMAYFAAPPLHAWITSPPEMATPHRPSLYRPFTWAEYKKAMYSLRLGDNRLELFRARNDEEIAS
;
A
#
# COMPACT_ATOMS: atom_id res chain seq x y z
N MET A 1 21.96 10.64 21.50
CA MET A 1 21.14 9.47 21.07
C MET A 1 21.56 9.15 19.65
N VAL A 2 22.33 8.08 19.47
CA VAL A 2 22.88 7.70 18.15
C VAL A 2 21.74 7.02 17.39
N VAL A 3 21.25 7.66 16.32
CA VAL A 3 20.31 7.04 15.39
C VAL A 3 21.09 5.96 14.66
N ALA A 4 20.74 4.70 14.88
CA ALA A 4 21.32 3.58 14.16
C ALA A 4 21.01 3.76 12.65
N SER A 5 22.05 3.77 11.84
CA SER A 5 21.92 3.71 10.37
C SER A 5 21.14 2.45 10.01
N PRO A 6 20.29 2.49 8.98
CA PRO A 6 19.59 1.30 8.53
C PRO A 6 20.61 0.22 8.18
N THR A 7 20.42 -0.96 8.76
CA THR A 7 21.26 -2.13 8.52
C THR A 7 21.37 -2.38 7.02
N PRO A 8 22.57 -2.62 6.47
CA PRO A 8 22.70 -3.02 5.06
C PRO A 8 21.87 -4.29 4.83
N ILE A 9 21.12 -4.31 3.73
CA ILE A 9 20.35 -5.48 3.32
C ILE A 9 21.34 -6.64 3.15
N PRO A 10 21.18 -7.76 3.88
CA PRO A 10 21.98 -8.96 3.60
C PRO A 10 21.81 -9.32 2.13
N ASN A 11 22.81 -9.94 1.50
CA ASN A 11 22.74 -10.47 0.13
C ASN A 11 21.79 -11.68 0.08
N GLU A 12 20.52 -11.45 0.40
CA GLU A 12 19.44 -12.40 0.19
C GLU A 12 19.25 -12.57 -1.31
N LYS A 13 19.23 -13.81 -1.76
CA LYS A 13 18.94 -14.14 -3.16
C LYS A 13 17.50 -13.70 -3.45
N ILE A 14 17.36 -12.55 -4.11
CA ILE A 14 16.07 -12.10 -4.64
C ILE A 14 15.73 -13.07 -5.77
N GLN A 15 14.76 -13.95 -5.55
CA GLN A 15 14.18 -14.78 -6.60
C GLN A 15 12.97 -14.06 -7.19
N ALA A 16 12.85 -14.10 -8.51
CA ALA A 16 11.60 -13.75 -9.17
C ALA A 16 10.58 -14.83 -8.83
N VAL A 17 9.55 -14.48 -8.05
CA VAL A 17 8.43 -15.38 -7.73
C VAL A 17 7.32 -15.08 -8.74
N GLU A 18 6.79 -16.12 -9.36
CA GLU A 18 5.60 -16.00 -10.20
C GLU A 18 4.39 -15.81 -9.26
N LEU A 19 3.82 -14.62 -9.27
CA LEU A 19 2.68 -14.28 -8.42
C LEU A 19 1.39 -14.88 -9.00
N PRO A 20 0.44 -15.32 -8.16
CA PRO A 20 -0.86 -15.74 -8.62
C PRO A 20 -1.57 -14.60 -9.37
N VAL A 21 -2.05 -14.87 -10.58
CA VAL A 21 -2.84 -13.94 -11.39
C VAL A 21 -4.27 -14.46 -11.45
N ILE A 22 -5.22 -13.66 -11.01
CA ILE A 22 -6.64 -14.02 -10.96
C ILE A 22 -7.40 -13.12 -11.92
N ASP A 23 -8.04 -13.76 -12.90
CA ASP A 23 -8.91 -13.09 -13.88
C ASP A 23 -10.33 -13.02 -13.33
N LEU A 24 -10.80 -11.80 -12.99
CA LEU A 24 -12.14 -11.58 -12.44
C LEU A 24 -13.24 -11.71 -13.49
N SER A 25 -12.92 -11.70 -14.78
CA SER A 25 -13.88 -11.98 -15.86
C SER A 25 -14.11 -13.48 -16.08
N SER A 26 -13.28 -14.35 -15.47
CA SER A 26 -13.39 -15.80 -15.57
C SER A 26 -14.66 -16.33 -14.86
N LYS A 27 -14.93 -17.64 -15.01
CA LYS A 27 -16.11 -18.26 -14.37
C LYS A 27 -16.14 -17.94 -12.89
N ARG A 28 -17.20 -17.26 -12.43
CA ARG A 28 -17.39 -16.84 -11.03
C ARG A 28 -17.20 -17.98 -10.01
N SER A 29 -17.46 -19.21 -10.39
CA SER A 29 -17.28 -20.39 -9.52
C SER A 29 -15.82 -20.76 -9.21
N GLU A 30 -14.87 -20.24 -9.94
CA GLU A 30 -13.43 -20.55 -9.78
C GLU A 30 -12.70 -19.46 -9.01
N ALA A 31 -13.05 -18.20 -9.21
CA ALA A 31 -12.40 -17.05 -8.60
C ALA A 31 -12.33 -17.14 -7.05
N PRO A 32 -13.39 -17.50 -6.30
CA PRO A 32 -13.33 -17.63 -4.85
C PRO A 32 -12.27 -18.62 -4.36
N LYS A 33 -12.13 -19.77 -5.03
CA LYS A 33 -11.16 -20.82 -4.67
C LYS A 33 -9.73 -20.36 -4.94
N LEU A 34 -9.51 -19.70 -6.08
CA LEU A 34 -8.19 -19.18 -6.46
C LEU A 34 -7.75 -18.07 -5.53
N ILE A 35 -8.67 -17.16 -5.15
CA ILE A 35 -8.40 -16.08 -4.18
C ILE A 35 -8.02 -16.66 -2.82
N VAL A 36 -8.81 -17.59 -2.29
CA VAL A 36 -8.52 -18.22 -0.99
C VAL A 36 -7.16 -18.92 -1.03
N LYS A 37 -6.89 -19.71 -2.06
CA LYS A 37 -5.59 -20.38 -2.22
C LYS A 37 -4.43 -19.37 -2.25
N ALA A 38 -4.55 -18.30 -3.03
CA ALA A 38 -3.53 -17.26 -3.10
C ALA A 38 -3.32 -16.55 -1.75
N CYS A 39 -4.40 -16.31 -0.99
CA CYS A 39 -4.31 -15.72 0.36
C CYS A 39 -3.67 -16.68 1.37
N GLU A 40 -3.89 -17.99 1.25
CA GLU A 40 -3.30 -19.01 2.13
C GLU A 40 -1.80 -19.22 1.84
N GLU A 41 -1.41 -19.20 0.56
CA GLU A 41 -0.05 -19.52 0.15
C GLU A 41 0.87 -18.30 0.11
N TYR A 42 0.36 -17.13 -0.29
CA TYR A 42 1.16 -15.93 -0.56
C TYR A 42 0.71 -14.69 0.23
N GLY A 43 -0.57 -14.62 0.64
CA GLY A 43 -1.16 -13.39 1.17
C GLY A 43 -1.23 -12.24 0.16
N PHE A 44 -0.92 -12.50 -1.10
CA PHE A 44 -0.81 -11.54 -2.19
C PHE A 44 -1.17 -12.18 -3.52
N PHE A 45 -1.90 -11.47 -4.38
CA PHE A 45 -2.21 -11.88 -5.75
C PHE A 45 -2.42 -10.67 -6.66
N MET A 46 -2.30 -10.88 -7.95
CA MET A 46 -2.61 -9.89 -8.98
C MET A 46 -4.02 -10.15 -9.52
N VAL A 47 -4.75 -9.09 -9.82
CA VAL A 47 -6.05 -9.19 -10.50
C VAL A 47 -5.97 -8.57 -11.90
N ILE A 48 -6.57 -9.24 -12.86
CA ILE A 48 -6.75 -8.75 -14.22
C ILE A 48 -8.24 -8.75 -14.58
N ASN A 49 -8.61 -7.99 -15.60
CA ASN A 49 -10.01 -7.83 -16.02
C ASN A 49 -10.93 -7.41 -14.85
N HIS A 50 -10.41 -6.54 -14.00
CA HIS A 50 -10.98 -6.14 -12.71
C HIS A 50 -12.09 -5.06 -12.82
N GLY A 51 -12.49 -4.68 -14.01
CA GLY A 51 -13.62 -3.78 -14.24
C GLY A 51 -13.39 -2.29 -13.91
N VAL A 52 -12.30 -1.91 -13.24
CA VAL A 52 -12.00 -0.49 -13.01
C VAL A 52 -11.69 0.19 -14.34
N PRO A 53 -12.46 1.23 -14.76
CA PRO A 53 -12.26 1.86 -16.05
C PRO A 53 -10.88 2.49 -16.21
N GLN A 54 -10.27 2.27 -17.37
CA GLN A 54 -8.90 2.72 -17.63
C GLN A 54 -8.78 4.26 -17.60
N ASP A 55 -9.78 4.98 -18.07
CA ASP A 55 -9.81 6.46 -18.04
C ASP A 55 -9.85 7.02 -16.61
N ILE A 56 -10.49 6.30 -15.66
CA ILE A 56 -10.49 6.67 -14.24
C ILE A 56 -9.09 6.49 -13.66
N ILE A 57 -8.41 5.40 -14.01
CA ILE A 57 -7.03 5.14 -13.57
C ILE A 57 -6.10 6.23 -14.11
N GLU A 58 -6.14 6.50 -15.40
CA GLU A 58 -5.28 7.50 -16.06
C GLU A 58 -5.47 8.91 -15.49
N ARG A 59 -6.72 9.34 -15.30
CA ARG A 59 -7.01 10.64 -14.64
C ARG A 59 -6.42 10.73 -13.25
N MET A 60 -6.50 9.66 -12.46
CA MET A 60 -5.94 9.64 -11.11
C MET A 60 -4.40 9.65 -11.13
N GLU A 61 -3.78 8.93 -12.07
CA GLU A 61 -2.32 8.94 -12.28
C GLU A 61 -1.85 10.34 -12.70
N GLU A 62 -2.52 11.01 -13.65
CA GLU A 62 -2.21 12.37 -14.07
C GLU A 62 -2.24 13.38 -12.92
N GLU A 63 -3.33 13.36 -12.13
CA GLU A 63 -3.45 14.26 -10.96
C GLU A 63 -2.38 13.97 -9.89
N SER A 64 -2.00 12.69 -9.72
CA SER A 64 -0.93 12.30 -8.81
C SER A 64 0.43 12.82 -9.28
N PHE A 65 0.77 12.64 -10.55
CA PHE A 65 2.01 13.18 -11.13
C PHE A 65 2.03 14.70 -11.08
N SER A 66 0.92 15.36 -11.40
CA SER A 66 0.80 16.82 -11.33
C SER A 66 1.03 17.34 -9.91
N PHE A 67 0.54 16.64 -8.89
CA PHE A 67 0.79 17.00 -7.50
C PHE A 67 2.27 16.84 -7.12
N PHE A 68 2.87 15.69 -7.41
CA PHE A 68 4.26 15.43 -7.01
C PHE A 68 5.30 16.23 -7.81
N ALA A 69 4.97 16.71 -9.00
CA ALA A 69 5.80 17.61 -9.79
C ALA A 69 5.90 19.03 -9.21
N LYS A 70 5.00 19.42 -8.28
CA LYS A 70 5.02 20.74 -7.66
C LYS A 70 6.26 20.96 -6.80
N PRO A 71 6.70 22.24 -6.62
CA PRO A 71 7.69 22.59 -5.62
C PRO A 71 7.29 22.11 -4.23
N VAL A 72 8.27 21.80 -3.38
CA VAL A 72 8.03 21.30 -2.02
C VAL A 72 7.14 22.23 -1.20
N SER A 73 7.36 23.55 -1.31
CA SER A 73 6.54 24.56 -0.62
C SER A 73 5.05 24.52 -1.00
N GLU A 74 4.74 24.19 -2.25
CA GLU A 74 3.36 24.03 -2.70
C GLU A 74 2.76 22.69 -2.20
N LYS A 75 3.52 21.59 -2.26
CA LYS A 75 3.08 20.30 -1.74
C LYS A 75 2.79 20.37 -0.23
N GLN A 76 3.57 21.13 0.52
CA GLN A 76 3.38 21.35 1.96
C GLN A 76 2.06 22.08 2.30
N ARG A 77 1.44 22.78 1.35
CA ARG A 77 0.11 23.40 1.53
C ARG A 77 -1.00 22.36 1.74
N ALA A 78 -0.80 21.11 1.30
CA ALA A 78 -1.72 20.02 1.60
C ALA A 78 -1.77 19.68 3.11
N GLY A 79 -0.95 20.32 3.94
CA GLY A 79 -0.81 20.05 5.37
C GLY A 79 0.04 18.81 5.67
N PRO A 80 0.46 18.63 6.93
CA PRO A 80 1.20 17.44 7.34
C PRO A 80 0.32 16.19 7.26
N ALA A 81 0.94 15.02 7.04
CA ALA A 81 0.25 13.72 7.02
C ALA A 81 -0.14 13.25 8.44
N ASN A 82 -1.02 13.99 9.11
CA ASN A 82 -1.48 13.70 10.47
C ASN A 82 -2.97 14.07 10.65
N PRO A 83 -3.90 13.14 10.47
CA PRO A 83 -3.74 11.83 9.84
C PRO A 83 -3.68 11.88 8.31
N PHE A 84 -4.11 12.99 7.69
CA PHE A 84 -4.18 13.17 6.24
C PHE A 84 -3.39 14.40 5.81
N GLY A 85 -2.76 14.33 4.63
CA GLY A 85 -1.94 15.39 4.07
C GLY A 85 -0.67 14.86 3.42
N TYR A 86 0.31 15.75 3.21
CA TYR A 86 1.57 15.45 2.54
C TYR A 86 2.66 15.07 3.55
N GLY A 87 3.38 14.00 3.26
CA GLY A 87 4.56 13.54 4.00
C GLY A 87 5.75 13.30 3.08
N CYS A 88 6.95 13.46 3.61
CA CYS A 88 8.20 13.23 2.90
C CYS A 88 9.22 12.59 3.84
N LYS A 89 9.83 11.49 3.41
CA LYS A 89 10.87 10.70 4.10
C LYS A 89 10.46 10.07 5.43
N ASN A 90 9.68 10.73 6.26
CA ASN A 90 9.22 10.18 7.53
C ASN A 90 8.00 9.28 7.30
N ILE A 91 8.06 8.05 7.79
CA ILE A 91 7.01 7.05 7.66
C ILE A 91 6.53 6.71 9.07
N GLY A 92 5.23 7.00 9.34
CA GLY A 92 4.67 6.78 10.67
C GLY A 92 5.24 7.73 11.75
N PHE A 93 5.03 7.36 13.03
CA PHE A 93 5.30 8.24 14.19
C PHE A 93 6.50 7.80 15.03
N LYS A 94 7.14 6.68 14.71
CA LYS A 94 8.21 6.06 15.51
C LYS A 94 9.61 6.18 14.92
N GLY A 95 9.79 7.09 13.95
CA GLY A 95 11.09 7.41 13.36
C GLY A 95 11.49 6.51 12.19
N ASP A 96 10.57 5.75 11.63
CA ASP A 96 10.81 5.03 10.39
C ASP A 96 10.96 6.02 9.24
N THR A 97 11.98 5.80 8.39
CA THR A 97 12.30 6.69 7.27
C THR A 97 12.44 5.91 5.97
N GLY A 98 12.25 6.59 4.83
CA GLY A 98 12.42 6.03 3.49
C GLY A 98 12.52 7.11 2.42
N GLU A 99 13.02 6.73 1.26
CA GLU A 99 13.11 7.63 0.10
C GLU A 99 11.77 7.67 -0.65
N VAL A 100 10.77 8.26 0.01
CA VAL A 100 9.39 8.37 -0.49
C VAL A 100 8.80 9.70 -0.09
N GLU A 101 8.00 10.27 -0.97
CA GLU A 101 7.02 11.29 -0.62
C GLU A 101 5.61 10.74 -0.88
N TYR A 102 4.63 11.19 -0.10
CA TYR A 102 3.30 10.64 -0.18
C TYR A 102 2.21 11.65 0.17
N LEU A 103 1.01 11.39 -0.33
CA LEU A 103 -0.19 12.13 -0.01
C LEU A 103 -1.24 11.15 0.55
N LEU A 104 -1.71 11.42 1.76
CA LEU A 104 -2.78 10.66 2.41
C LEU A 104 -4.10 11.39 2.30
N LEU A 105 -5.11 10.72 1.75
CA LEU A 105 -6.45 11.24 1.52
C LEU A 105 -7.49 10.39 2.25
N ASN A 106 -8.41 11.07 2.93
CA ASN A 106 -9.62 10.43 3.43
C ASN A 106 -10.54 10.07 2.27
N THR A 107 -11.32 9.01 2.38
CA THR A 107 -12.24 8.57 1.33
C THR A 107 -13.62 9.25 1.40
N ASN A 108 -13.86 10.08 2.42
CA ASN A 108 -15.12 10.83 2.55
C ASN A 108 -15.19 11.96 1.49
N PRO A 109 -16.27 12.06 0.68
CA PRO A 109 -16.37 13.04 -0.40
C PRO A 109 -16.26 14.50 0.05
N LEU A 110 -16.81 14.85 1.22
CA LEU A 110 -16.70 16.22 1.77
C LEU A 110 -15.27 16.55 2.13
N SER A 111 -14.56 15.62 2.76
CA SER A 111 -13.13 15.78 3.08
C SER A 111 -12.28 15.94 1.81
N ILE A 112 -12.55 15.16 0.77
CA ILE A 112 -11.85 15.25 -0.53
C ILE A 112 -12.07 16.65 -1.11
N SER A 113 -13.31 17.10 -1.23
CA SER A 113 -13.65 18.41 -1.80
C SER A 113 -12.99 19.58 -1.05
N GLN A 114 -12.99 19.54 0.28
CA GLN A 114 -12.34 20.57 1.11
C GLN A 114 -10.81 20.60 0.92
N ARG A 115 -10.17 19.42 0.95
CA ARG A 115 -8.71 19.31 0.85
C ARG A 115 -8.19 19.60 -0.55
N SER A 116 -8.96 19.33 -1.59
CA SER A 116 -8.59 19.61 -2.98
C SER A 116 -8.19 21.07 -3.19
N LYS A 117 -8.78 22.00 -2.44
CA LYS A 117 -8.47 23.46 -2.49
C LYS A 117 -7.03 23.78 -2.09
N THR A 118 -6.38 22.95 -1.28
CA THR A 118 -4.99 23.14 -0.86
C THR A 118 -4.01 22.24 -1.61
N ILE A 119 -4.54 21.21 -2.30
CA ILE A 119 -3.76 20.20 -3.01
C ILE A 119 -3.56 20.57 -4.48
N SER A 120 -4.62 21.05 -5.15
CA SER A 120 -4.61 21.28 -6.59
C SER A 120 -4.92 22.74 -6.96
N ASN A 121 -4.38 23.18 -8.09
CA ASN A 121 -4.73 24.47 -8.70
C ASN A 121 -6.09 24.40 -9.40
N ASP A 122 -6.55 23.19 -9.73
CA ASP A 122 -7.91 22.88 -10.19
C ASP A 122 -8.56 21.90 -9.18
N PRO A 123 -9.15 22.42 -8.09
CA PRO A 123 -9.73 21.60 -7.03
C PRO A 123 -10.90 20.71 -7.49
N GLU A 124 -11.66 21.15 -8.48
CA GLU A 124 -12.81 20.40 -9.00
C GLU A 124 -12.33 19.19 -9.82
N LYS A 125 -11.37 19.39 -10.72
CA LYS A 125 -10.76 18.31 -11.49
C LYS A 125 -10.12 17.27 -10.56
N PHE A 126 -9.32 17.72 -9.59
CA PHE A 126 -8.67 16.84 -8.63
C PHE A 126 -9.68 16.07 -7.79
N SER A 127 -10.68 16.73 -7.20
CA SER A 127 -11.68 16.06 -6.36
C SER A 127 -12.52 15.06 -7.14
N SER A 128 -12.87 15.37 -8.41
CA SER A 128 -13.57 14.47 -9.30
C SER A 128 -12.75 13.22 -9.61
N ALA A 129 -11.46 13.38 -9.95
CA ALA A 129 -10.57 12.26 -10.25
C ALA A 129 -10.40 11.33 -9.02
N VAL A 130 -10.14 11.92 -7.84
CA VAL A 130 -9.99 11.17 -6.58
C VAL A 130 -11.28 10.44 -6.21
N SER A 131 -12.43 11.11 -6.28
CA SER A 131 -13.72 10.51 -5.91
C SER A 131 -14.11 9.36 -6.85
N SER A 132 -13.95 9.54 -8.17
CA SER A 132 -14.22 8.49 -9.14
C SER A 132 -13.31 7.28 -8.97
N TYR A 133 -12.02 7.52 -8.71
CA TYR A 133 -11.06 6.44 -8.47
C TYR A 133 -11.38 5.67 -7.17
N ILE A 134 -11.63 6.38 -6.07
CA ILE A 134 -12.01 5.76 -4.79
C ILE A 134 -13.28 4.93 -4.93
N GLN A 135 -14.30 5.43 -5.63
CA GLN A 135 -15.53 4.69 -5.86
C GLN A 135 -15.25 3.38 -6.61
N ALA A 136 -14.55 3.45 -7.74
CA ALA A 136 -14.27 2.28 -8.58
C ALA A 136 -13.41 1.23 -7.85
N VAL A 137 -12.37 1.64 -7.11
CA VAL A 137 -11.54 0.69 -6.35
C VAL A 137 -12.24 0.16 -5.11
N ARG A 138 -13.17 0.90 -4.49
CA ARG A 138 -14.01 0.40 -3.40
C ARG A 138 -14.98 -0.67 -3.88
N GLU A 139 -15.59 -0.49 -5.05
CA GLU A 139 -16.45 -1.50 -5.68
C GLU A 139 -15.66 -2.79 -5.95
N LEU A 140 -14.46 -2.68 -6.51
CA LEU A 140 -13.55 -3.82 -6.69
C LEU A 140 -13.16 -4.48 -5.35
N ALA A 141 -12.89 -3.68 -4.31
CA ALA A 141 -12.57 -4.20 -2.99
C ALA A 141 -13.75 -5.00 -2.39
N CYS A 142 -14.98 -4.52 -2.56
CA CYS A 142 -16.19 -5.23 -2.13
C CYS A 142 -16.32 -6.57 -2.86
N GLU A 143 -16.18 -6.58 -4.18
CA GLU A 143 -16.23 -7.81 -4.98
C GLU A 143 -15.19 -8.84 -4.50
N ILE A 144 -13.93 -8.42 -4.32
CA ILE A 144 -12.86 -9.31 -3.83
C ILE A 144 -13.18 -9.84 -2.43
N LEU A 145 -13.67 -9.00 -1.51
CA LEU A 145 -14.03 -9.42 -0.14
C LEU A 145 -15.20 -10.39 -0.13
N GLU A 146 -16.19 -10.21 -1.00
CA GLU A 146 -17.31 -11.13 -1.15
C GLU A 146 -16.87 -12.48 -1.73
N LEU A 147 -15.99 -12.47 -2.75
CA LEU A 147 -15.37 -13.69 -3.29
C LEU A 147 -14.51 -14.41 -2.24
N MET A 148 -13.79 -13.67 -1.39
CA MET A 148 -13.06 -14.25 -0.26
C MET A 148 -14.02 -14.94 0.73
N ALA A 149 -15.10 -14.27 1.12
CA ALA A 149 -16.10 -14.82 2.04
C ALA A 149 -16.78 -16.07 1.45
N GLU A 150 -17.13 -16.07 0.16
CA GLU A 150 -17.66 -17.22 -0.55
C GLU A 150 -16.66 -18.39 -0.54
N GLY A 151 -15.40 -18.15 -0.86
CA GLY A 151 -14.36 -19.19 -0.88
C GLY A 151 -14.00 -19.73 0.51
N LEU A 152 -14.26 -18.96 1.57
CA LEU A 152 -14.13 -19.36 2.96
C LEU A 152 -15.38 -20.06 3.51
N TRP A 153 -16.43 -20.23 2.70
CA TRP A 153 -17.73 -20.81 3.09
C TRP A 153 -18.44 -20.02 4.19
N VAL A 154 -18.22 -18.71 4.26
CA VAL A 154 -18.95 -17.82 5.17
C VAL A 154 -20.37 -17.66 4.65
N THR A 155 -21.35 -17.88 5.51
CA THR A 155 -22.79 -17.89 5.14
C THR A 155 -23.24 -16.55 4.59
N ASP A 156 -22.82 -15.46 5.24
CA ASP A 156 -23.07 -14.10 4.79
C ASP A 156 -21.85 -13.54 4.06
N THR A 157 -21.83 -13.67 2.75
CA THR A 157 -20.69 -13.24 1.92
C THR A 157 -20.42 -11.74 1.99
N SER A 158 -21.42 -10.93 2.39
CA SER A 158 -21.26 -9.48 2.50
C SER A 158 -20.72 -8.99 3.85
N VAL A 159 -20.42 -9.89 4.78
CA VAL A 159 -19.98 -9.51 6.14
C VAL A 159 -18.73 -8.63 6.15
N LEU A 160 -17.80 -8.84 5.23
CA LEU A 160 -16.57 -8.07 5.12
C LEU A 160 -16.76 -6.78 4.27
N SER A 161 -17.51 -6.87 3.17
CA SER A 161 -17.74 -5.72 2.28
C SER A 161 -18.57 -4.62 2.97
N ARG A 162 -19.52 -4.99 3.84
CA ARG A 162 -20.29 -4.03 4.67
C ARG A 162 -19.40 -3.17 5.55
N LEU A 163 -18.30 -3.70 6.07
CA LEU A 163 -17.38 -2.94 6.92
C LEU A 163 -16.71 -1.78 6.19
N ILE A 164 -16.45 -1.94 4.90
CA ILE A 164 -15.78 -0.90 4.10
C ILE A 164 -16.74 0.02 3.34
N THR A 165 -18.01 -0.35 3.25
CA THR A 165 -19.07 0.50 2.67
C THR A 165 -19.81 1.32 3.71
N ASP A 166 -19.55 1.11 4.99
CA ASP A 166 -20.09 1.92 6.07
C ASP A 166 -19.73 3.41 5.88
N VAL A 167 -20.65 4.30 6.24
CA VAL A 167 -20.47 5.76 6.12
C VAL A 167 -19.27 6.26 6.94
N ASP A 168 -19.00 5.61 8.07
CA ASP A 168 -17.91 5.91 8.99
C ASP A 168 -16.65 5.06 8.72
N SER A 169 -16.58 4.36 7.58
CA SER A 169 -15.41 3.58 7.16
C SER A 169 -14.12 4.41 7.29
N ASP A 170 -13.12 3.84 7.94
CA ASP A 170 -11.80 4.45 8.13
C ASP A 170 -10.84 4.19 6.95
N SER A 171 -11.39 3.82 5.80
CA SER A 171 -10.63 3.60 4.56
C SER A 171 -9.91 4.88 4.12
N LEU A 172 -8.77 4.71 3.46
CA LEU A 172 -7.98 5.83 2.96
C LEU A 172 -7.34 5.51 1.60
N LEU A 173 -7.03 6.56 0.85
CA LEU A 173 -6.21 6.49 -0.37
C LEU A 173 -4.83 7.09 -0.08
N ARG A 174 -3.79 6.35 -0.41
CA ARG A 174 -2.40 6.79 -0.31
C ARG A 174 -1.75 6.81 -1.68
N LEU A 175 -1.28 7.97 -2.07
CA LEU A 175 -0.45 8.16 -3.26
C LEU A 175 1.01 8.19 -2.80
N ASN A 176 1.87 7.33 -3.36
CA ASN A 176 3.30 7.33 -3.06
C ASN A 176 4.08 7.66 -4.32
N HIS A 177 5.07 8.53 -4.17
CA HIS A 177 6.04 8.87 -5.19
C HIS A 177 7.44 8.56 -4.70
N TYR A 178 8.16 7.75 -5.47
CA TYR A 178 9.54 7.37 -5.22
C TYR A 178 10.39 8.02 -6.31
N PRO A 179 11.05 9.14 -6.03
CA PRO A 179 11.89 9.81 -7.01
C PRO A 179 13.08 8.92 -7.39
N PRO A 180 13.61 9.05 -8.62
CA PRO A 180 14.82 8.33 -9.02
C PRO A 180 15.99 8.81 -8.15
N LEU A 181 16.92 7.89 -7.87
CA LEU A 181 18.14 8.25 -7.16
C LEU A 181 18.99 9.13 -8.07
N LYS A 182 19.17 10.40 -7.70
CA LYS A 182 20.10 11.27 -8.41
C LYS A 182 21.51 10.69 -8.28
N ASP A 183 22.12 10.33 -9.41
CA ASP A 183 23.53 9.94 -9.45
C ASP A 183 24.37 11.09 -8.87
N CYS A 184 25.21 10.80 -7.90
CA CYS A 184 26.09 11.79 -7.27
C CYS A 184 27.20 12.31 -8.24
N ARG A 185 27.15 11.91 -9.51
CA ARG A 185 28.16 12.28 -10.52
C ARG A 185 28.00 13.69 -11.09
N ASP A 186 26.86 14.35 -10.84
CA ASP A 186 26.60 15.70 -11.35
C ASP A 186 27.10 16.83 -10.42
N ARG A 187 27.96 16.53 -9.42
CA ARG A 187 28.46 17.55 -8.49
C ARG A 187 29.82 18.19 -8.89
N ASP A 188 30.49 17.69 -9.94
CA ASP A 188 31.83 18.18 -10.34
C ASP A 188 31.85 18.67 -11.79
N THR A 189 30.98 19.61 -12.17
CA THR A 189 31.20 20.45 -13.33
C THR A 189 31.02 21.90 -12.95
N SER A 190 32.07 22.47 -12.37
CA SER A 190 32.30 23.92 -12.42
C SER A 190 32.45 24.36 -13.87
N PRO A 191 31.88 25.50 -14.30
CA PRO A 191 31.98 25.94 -15.67
C PRO A 191 33.35 26.58 -15.91
N SER A 192 34.23 25.88 -16.61
CA SER A 192 35.40 26.54 -17.21
C SER A 192 35.52 26.15 -18.67
N SER A 193 35.50 27.21 -19.47
CA SER A 193 35.99 27.36 -20.87
C SER A 193 35.12 26.87 -22.02
N LEU A 194 34.71 27.87 -22.75
CA LEU A 194 34.18 27.94 -24.11
C LEU A 194 34.98 27.14 -25.15
N GLN A 195 34.29 26.31 -25.95
CA GLN A 195 34.53 26.18 -27.39
C GLN A 195 33.33 25.60 -28.16
N PRO A 196 33.16 25.94 -29.48
CA PRO A 196 31.86 25.80 -30.18
C PRO A 196 31.68 24.48 -30.94
N PRO A 197 30.54 24.29 -31.63
CA PRO A 197 29.94 22.97 -31.86
C PRO A 197 30.33 22.33 -33.18
N HIS A 198 30.47 21.01 -33.21
CA HIS A 198 30.36 20.22 -34.43
C HIS A 198 29.21 19.22 -34.31
N HIS A 199 28.34 19.30 -35.32
CA HIS A 199 27.25 18.36 -35.57
C HIS A 199 27.73 16.90 -35.64
N GLN A 200 27.06 16.01 -34.85
CA GLN A 200 26.76 14.68 -35.32
C GLN A 200 25.59 14.12 -34.48
N GLN A 201 24.44 13.88 -35.15
CA GLN A 201 23.33 13.09 -34.65
C GLN A 201 23.79 11.64 -34.52
N GLN A 202 23.82 11.12 -33.31
CA GLN A 202 23.80 9.70 -33.05
C GLN A 202 22.78 9.41 -31.95
N GLN A 203 21.79 8.63 -32.32
CA GLN A 203 20.82 8.05 -31.41
C GLN A 203 21.54 7.12 -30.42
N HIS A 204 21.74 7.57 -29.19
CA HIS A 204 22.22 6.71 -28.12
C HIS A 204 21.02 6.13 -27.36
N HIS A 205 20.70 4.88 -27.68
CA HIS A 205 20.09 4.01 -26.69
C HIS A 205 21.07 3.85 -25.52
N GLN A 206 20.84 4.60 -24.44
CA GLN A 206 21.63 4.42 -23.22
C GLN A 206 21.18 3.12 -22.55
N ASN A 207 21.93 2.05 -22.80
CA ASN A 207 21.99 0.89 -21.93
C ASN A 207 22.52 1.34 -20.58
N CYS A 208 21.66 1.40 -19.56
CA CYS A 208 22.10 1.54 -18.17
C CYS A 208 22.82 0.25 -17.74
N ASN A 209 24.12 0.16 -18.02
CA ASN A 209 24.95 -0.95 -17.56
C ASN A 209 25.08 -0.88 -16.03
N SER A 210 24.49 -1.86 -15.39
CA SER A 210 24.41 -2.12 -13.96
C SER A 210 25.75 -2.65 -13.41
N ASN A 211 26.61 -1.76 -12.94
CA ASN A 211 27.62 -2.12 -11.97
C ASN A 211 27.60 -1.06 -10.85
N GLY A 212 26.85 -1.37 -9.78
CA GLY A 212 26.70 -0.54 -8.58
C GLY A 212 25.26 -0.20 -8.26
N ASN A 213 24.36 -1.19 -8.32
CA ASN A 213 22.93 -1.00 -8.08
C ASN A 213 22.65 -0.91 -6.56
N SER A 214 22.84 0.25 -5.96
CA SER A 214 22.38 0.51 -4.59
C SER A 214 20.92 0.98 -4.63
N ASN A 215 19.97 0.06 -4.87
CA ASN A 215 18.55 0.35 -4.64
C ASN A 215 18.39 0.75 -3.17
N LYS A 216 17.88 1.95 -2.92
CA LYS A 216 17.57 2.39 -1.56
C LYS A 216 16.17 1.96 -1.17
N ILE A 217 15.96 1.80 0.13
CA ILE A 217 14.64 1.54 0.68
C ILE A 217 13.80 2.80 0.50
N GLY A 218 12.75 2.69 -0.33
CA GLY A 218 11.74 3.72 -0.50
C GLY A 218 10.71 3.66 0.63
N PHE A 219 10.17 2.46 0.90
CA PHE A 219 9.27 2.21 2.03
C PHE A 219 9.75 0.95 2.75
N GLY A 220 9.97 1.05 4.06
CA GLY A 220 10.49 -0.04 4.90
C GLY A 220 9.57 -1.25 4.95
N GLU A 221 10.12 -2.37 5.39
CA GLU A 221 9.40 -3.64 5.47
C GLU A 221 8.29 -3.59 6.52
N HIS A 222 7.08 -4.02 6.15
CA HIS A 222 5.88 -4.00 6.97
C HIS A 222 4.79 -4.93 6.44
N CYS A 223 3.77 -5.15 7.28
CA CYS A 223 2.47 -5.67 6.87
C CYS A 223 1.44 -4.55 6.94
N ASP A 224 0.54 -4.52 5.98
CA ASP A 224 -0.59 -3.59 6.03
C ASP A 224 -1.57 -4.02 7.11
N PRO A 225 -2.08 -3.07 7.91
CA PRO A 225 -3.00 -3.39 8.99
C PRO A 225 -4.46 -3.49 8.56
N GLN A 226 -4.79 -3.02 7.37
CA GLN A 226 -6.16 -2.95 6.86
C GLN A 226 -6.71 -4.33 6.46
N ILE A 227 -8.04 -4.42 6.28
CA ILE A 227 -8.71 -5.67 5.87
C ILE A 227 -8.22 -6.12 4.48
N LEU A 228 -8.09 -5.15 3.56
CA LEU A 228 -7.62 -5.37 2.18
C LEU A 228 -6.88 -4.13 1.70
N THR A 229 -5.79 -4.33 0.98
CA THR A 229 -5.08 -3.28 0.26
C THR A 229 -5.13 -3.54 -1.24
N LEU A 230 -5.66 -2.59 -2.00
CA LEU A 230 -5.58 -2.58 -3.46
C LEU A 230 -4.45 -1.64 -3.88
N LEU A 231 -3.42 -2.20 -4.51
CA LEU A 231 -2.25 -1.46 -4.95
C LEU A 231 -2.16 -1.42 -6.48
N ARG A 232 -2.20 -0.22 -7.05
CA ARG A 232 -1.84 0.06 -8.44
C ARG A 232 -0.50 0.78 -8.47
N SER A 233 0.40 0.40 -9.36
CA SER A 233 1.61 1.17 -9.64
C SER A 233 1.80 1.36 -11.16
N ASN A 234 2.57 2.38 -11.53
CA ASN A 234 3.07 2.48 -12.88
C ASN A 234 4.01 1.29 -13.20
N ASP A 235 4.50 1.21 -14.44
CA ASP A 235 5.34 0.15 -14.99
C ASP A 235 6.78 0.11 -14.40
N VAL A 236 7.03 0.87 -13.34
CA VAL A 236 8.33 0.87 -12.64
C VAL A 236 8.29 -0.11 -11.47
N GLY A 237 9.10 -1.15 -11.54
CA GLY A 237 9.25 -2.15 -10.49
C GLY A 237 9.80 -1.57 -9.17
N GLY A 238 9.77 -2.36 -8.10
CA GLY A 238 10.31 -1.97 -6.78
C GLY A 238 9.56 -2.57 -5.60
N LEU A 239 8.38 -3.14 -5.78
CA LEU A 239 7.70 -3.90 -4.73
C LEU A 239 8.40 -5.24 -4.52
N GLN A 240 8.76 -5.54 -3.29
CA GLN A 240 9.28 -6.83 -2.84
C GLN A 240 8.37 -7.38 -1.76
N ILE A 241 8.07 -8.66 -1.84
CA ILE A 241 7.30 -9.40 -0.83
C ILE A 241 8.19 -10.43 -0.16
N SER A 242 7.98 -10.65 1.13
CA SER A 242 8.59 -11.70 1.92
C SER A 242 7.51 -12.70 2.28
N ILE A 243 7.73 -13.97 1.94
CA ILE A 243 6.79 -15.06 2.25
C ILE A 243 7.18 -15.58 3.62
N GLU A 244 6.56 -15.02 4.66
CA GLU A 244 6.68 -15.49 6.03
C GLU A 244 5.28 -15.74 6.60
N ASP A 245 5.17 -16.59 7.61
CA ASP A 245 3.90 -16.93 8.26
C ASP A 245 3.20 -15.69 8.82
N GLY A 246 2.03 -15.38 8.31
CA GLY A 246 1.21 -14.25 8.73
C GLY A 246 -0.17 -14.68 9.20
N VAL A 247 -0.91 -13.76 9.86
CA VAL A 247 -2.07 -14.12 10.67
C VAL A 247 -3.26 -13.21 10.41
N MET A 248 -4.13 -13.59 9.46
CA MET A 248 -5.52 -13.11 9.38
C MET A 248 -6.46 -14.30 9.17
N THR A 249 -7.76 -14.11 9.40
CA THR A 249 -8.78 -15.17 9.25
C THR A 249 -8.54 -16.40 10.16
N ASN A 250 -8.32 -16.12 11.45
CA ASN A 250 -8.00 -17.16 12.44
C ASN A 250 -6.74 -17.98 12.05
N GLY A 251 -5.72 -17.31 11.55
CA GLY A 251 -4.47 -17.92 11.11
C GLY A 251 -4.57 -18.66 9.76
N ARG A 252 -5.63 -18.47 8.97
CA ARG A 252 -5.77 -19.13 7.68
C ARG A 252 -5.11 -18.37 6.53
N PHE A 253 -5.21 -17.02 6.52
CA PHE A 253 -4.57 -16.20 5.50
C PHE A 253 -3.23 -15.65 5.99
N VAL A 254 -2.28 -15.58 5.09
CA VAL A 254 -0.98 -14.99 5.33
C VAL A 254 -1.08 -13.46 5.28
N SER A 255 -0.49 -12.77 6.26
CA SER A 255 -0.30 -11.32 6.21
C SER A 255 1.07 -11.03 5.61
N VAL A 256 1.11 -10.73 4.32
CA VAL A 256 2.36 -10.59 3.59
C VAL A 256 3.21 -9.42 4.09
N ARG A 257 4.46 -9.69 4.43
CA ARG A 257 5.45 -8.64 4.65
C ARG A 257 5.95 -8.14 3.31
N HIS A 258 6.06 -6.85 3.18
CA HIS A 258 6.52 -6.25 1.92
C HIS A 258 7.27 -4.94 2.14
N ARG A 259 8.04 -4.54 1.12
CA ARG A 259 8.77 -3.27 1.08
C ARG A 259 8.79 -2.71 -0.33
N ALA A 260 9.05 -1.42 -0.46
CA ALA A 260 9.25 -0.79 -1.75
C ALA A 260 10.68 -0.24 -1.87
N LEU A 261 11.32 -0.54 -2.99
CA LEU A 261 12.62 0.00 -3.35
C LEU A 261 12.46 1.16 -4.33
N THR A 262 13.39 2.11 -4.29
CA THR A 262 13.52 3.15 -5.30
C THR A 262 14.17 2.56 -6.55
N ASN A 263 13.83 3.12 -7.72
CA ASN A 263 14.53 2.84 -8.97
C ASN A 263 15.61 3.91 -9.21
N SER A 264 16.75 3.51 -9.75
CA SER A 264 17.87 4.44 -9.99
C SER A 264 17.59 5.44 -11.11
N CYS A 265 16.80 5.04 -12.12
CA CYS A 265 16.63 5.80 -13.37
C CYS A 265 15.22 6.38 -13.52
N LYS A 266 14.19 5.72 -13.02
CA LYS A 266 12.79 6.07 -13.26
C LYS A 266 12.05 6.35 -11.97
N SER A 267 11.19 7.36 -11.99
CA SER A 267 10.25 7.65 -10.92
C SER A 267 9.18 6.57 -10.84
N ARG A 268 8.93 6.06 -9.64
CA ARG A 268 7.83 5.13 -9.37
C ARG A 268 6.68 5.87 -8.70
N LEU A 269 5.48 5.69 -9.23
CA LEU A 269 4.23 6.12 -8.62
C LEU A 269 3.46 4.88 -8.17
N SER A 270 2.86 4.90 -6.97
CA SER A 270 1.88 3.89 -6.59
C SER A 270 0.69 4.52 -5.85
N MET A 271 -0.48 3.95 -6.09
CA MET A 271 -1.75 4.35 -5.50
C MET A 271 -2.28 3.15 -4.72
N ALA A 272 -2.40 3.31 -3.40
CA ALA A 272 -2.87 2.26 -2.50
C ALA A 272 -4.21 2.68 -1.87
N TYR A 273 -5.26 1.92 -2.15
CA TYR A 273 -6.51 2.02 -1.43
C TYR A 273 -6.50 1.02 -0.27
N PHE A 274 -6.59 1.55 0.94
CA PHE A 274 -6.61 0.79 2.17
C PHE A 274 -8.03 0.67 2.67
N ALA A 275 -8.61 -0.50 2.52
CA ALA A 275 -9.97 -0.80 2.94
C ALA A 275 -10.00 -1.11 4.44
N ALA A 276 -10.65 -0.26 5.21
CA ALA A 276 -10.70 -0.37 6.67
C ALA A 276 -12.13 -0.20 7.20
N PRO A 277 -12.48 -0.89 8.31
CA PRO A 277 -13.78 -0.76 8.95
C PRO A 277 -13.92 0.57 9.70
N PRO A 278 -15.13 0.93 10.15
CA PRO A 278 -15.33 2.04 11.09
C PRO A 278 -14.57 1.83 12.41
N LEU A 279 -14.18 2.93 13.07
CA LEU A 279 -13.44 2.86 14.33
C LEU A 279 -14.15 2.04 15.42
N HIS A 280 -15.48 2.08 15.45
CA HIS A 280 -16.30 1.35 16.42
C HIS A 280 -16.56 -0.11 16.06
N ALA A 281 -16.23 -0.53 14.85
CA ALA A 281 -16.47 -1.89 14.39
C ALA A 281 -15.67 -2.92 15.20
N TRP A 282 -16.36 -3.98 15.63
CA TRP A 282 -15.74 -5.12 16.26
C TRP A 282 -15.11 -6.04 15.21
N ILE A 283 -13.88 -6.42 15.47
CA ILE A 283 -13.11 -7.36 14.65
C ILE A 283 -13.10 -8.70 15.39
N THR A 284 -13.73 -9.67 14.77
CA THR A 284 -13.85 -11.05 15.27
C THR A 284 -13.72 -12.02 14.11
N SER A 285 -13.28 -13.23 14.39
CA SER A 285 -13.33 -14.30 13.38
C SER A 285 -14.79 -14.68 13.11
N PRO A 286 -15.21 -14.87 11.85
CA PRO A 286 -16.51 -15.44 11.54
C PRO A 286 -16.73 -16.77 12.28
N PRO A 287 -17.97 -17.08 12.71
CA PRO A 287 -18.27 -18.30 13.45
C PRO A 287 -17.85 -19.59 12.72
N GLU A 288 -17.92 -19.58 11.39
CA GLU A 288 -17.52 -20.69 10.54
C GLU A 288 -16.01 -20.99 10.61
N MET A 289 -15.22 -20.00 11.02
CA MET A 289 -13.75 -20.11 11.11
C MET A 289 -13.28 -20.40 12.54
N ALA A 290 -14.11 -20.26 13.54
CA ALA A 290 -13.83 -20.56 14.93
C ALA A 290 -14.76 -21.68 15.42
N THR A 291 -14.23 -22.87 15.66
CA THR A 291 -14.97 -24.04 16.13
C THR A 291 -14.43 -24.49 17.49
N PRO A 292 -15.14 -25.34 18.23
CA PRO A 292 -14.62 -25.91 19.48
C PRO A 292 -13.27 -26.63 19.34
N HIS A 293 -12.98 -27.20 18.16
CA HIS A 293 -11.70 -27.86 17.85
C HIS A 293 -10.65 -26.91 17.28
N ARG A 294 -11.06 -25.71 16.87
CA ARG A 294 -10.19 -24.64 16.37
C ARG A 294 -10.69 -23.32 16.95
N PRO A 295 -10.38 -23.02 18.21
CA PRO A 295 -10.82 -21.79 18.87
C PRO A 295 -10.24 -20.56 18.18
N SER A 296 -10.83 -19.40 18.46
CA SER A 296 -10.29 -18.13 17.93
C SER A 296 -8.88 -17.88 18.48
N LEU A 297 -7.95 -17.61 17.60
CA LEU A 297 -6.56 -17.26 17.96
C LEU A 297 -6.46 -15.86 18.57
N TYR A 298 -7.48 -15.03 18.35
CA TYR A 298 -7.49 -13.63 18.77
C TYR A 298 -8.75 -13.34 19.59
N ARG A 299 -8.58 -12.55 20.65
CA ARG A 299 -9.70 -11.97 21.35
C ARG A 299 -10.45 -10.98 20.45
N PRO A 300 -11.76 -10.75 20.66
CA PRO A 300 -12.44 -9.63 20.02
C PRO A 300 -11.80 -8.30 20.38
N PHE A 301 -11.72 -7.38 19.40
CA PHE A 301 -11.22 -6.02 19.58
C PHE A 301 -11.90 -5.08 18.60
N THR A 302 -11.91 -3.78 18.92
CA THR A 302 -12.41 -2.77 17.99
C THR A 302 -11.31 -2.31 17.02
N TRP A 303 -11.72 -1.84 15.84
CA TRP A 303 -10.77 -1.23 14.90
C TRP A 303 -10.00 -0.06 15.54
N ALA A 304 -10.66 0.73 16.42
CA ALA A 304 -10.01 1.80 17.16
C ALA A 304 -8.87 1.30 18.06
N GLU A 305 -9.06 0.17 18.78
CA GLU A 305 -8.00 -0.44 19.60
C GLU A 305 -6.82 -0.86 18.75
N TYR A 306 -7.10 -1.52 17.61
CA TYR A 306 -6.06 -1.97 16.69
C TYR A 306 -5.30 -0.80 16.07
N LYS A 307 -6.01 0.23 15.62
CA LYS A 307 -5.42 1.46 15.07
C LYS A 307 -4.54 2.18 16.09
N LYS A 308 -4.96 2.24 17.37
CA LYS A 308 -4.14 2.79 18.46
C LYS A 308 -2.86 1.99 18.65
N ALA A 309 -2.93 0.67 18.63
CA ALA A 309 -1.76 -0.21 18.70
C ALA A 309 -0.80 0.04 17.54
N MET A 310 -1.31 0.19 16.32
CA MET A 310 -0.53 0.56 15.13
C MET A 310 0.36 1.79 15.34
N TYR A 311 -0.22 2.85 15.91
CA TYR A 311 0.53 4.10 16.15
C TYR A 311 1.51 4.01 17.31
N SER A 312 1.40 2.99 18.16
CA SER A 312 2.31 2.79 19.30
C SER A 312 3.55 1.95 18.97
N LEU A 313 3.55 1.25 17.84
CA LEU A 313 4.59 0.31 17.42
C LEU A 313 5.36 0.85 16.19
N ARG A 314 6.52 0.27 15.92
CA ARG A 314 7.28 0.51 14.68
C ARG A 314 6.61 -0.17 13.50
N LEU A 315 7.02 0.24 12.29
CA LEU A 315 6.49 -0.27 11.03
C LEU A 315 6.62 -1.80 10.89
N GLY A 316 7.76 -2.37 11.28
CA GLY A 316 8.05 -3.80 11.18
C GLY A 316 7.52 -4.67 12.33
N ASP A 317 6.90 -4.08 13.37
CA ASP A 317 6.42 -4.85 14.53
C ASP A 317 5.15 -5.63 14.23
N ASN A 318 5.03 -6.82 14.82
CA ASN A 318 3.80 -7.63 14.72
C ASN A 318 2.73 -7.10 15.68
N ARG A 319 1.72 -6.44 15.11
CA ARG A 319 0.67 -5.75 15.87
C ARG A 319 -0.41 -6.71 16.39
N LEU A 320 -0.63 -7.82 15.69
CA LEU A 320 -1.67 -8.79 16.04
C LEU A 320 -1.34 -9.59 17.30
N GLU A 321 -0.07 -9.71 17.65
CA GLU A 321 0.33 -10.38 18.90
C GLU A 321 -0.29 -9.73 20.15
N LEU A 322 -0.57 -8.43 20.13
CA LEU A 322 -1.24 -7.74 21.24
C LEU A 322 -2.69 -8.18 21.45
N PHE A 323 -3.26 -8.86 20.49
CA PHE A 323 -4.66 -9.29 20.47
C PHE A 323 -4.82 -10.82 20.51
N ARG A 324 -3.71 -11.57 20.65
CA ARG A 324 -3.78 -13.02 20.81
C ARG A 324 -4.63 -13.39 22.01
N ALA A 325 -5.49 -14.39 21.85
CA ALA A 325 -6.20 -15.02 22.96
C ALA A 325 -5.15 -15.69 23.86
N ARG A 326 -5.18 -15.40 25.16
CA ARG A 326 -4.35 -16.10 26.16
C ARG A 326 -5.00 -17.44 26.44
N ASN A 327 -4.24 -18.51 26.35
CA ASN A 327 -4.69 -19.80 26.86
C ASN A 327 -4.66 -19.74 28.40
N ASP A 328 -5.77 -20.10 29.04
CA ASP A 328 -5.89 -20.09 30.51
C ASP A 328 -4.88 -21.00 31.22
N GLU A 329 -4.13 -21.81 30.49
CA GLU A 329 -3.08 -22.69 31.02
C GLU A 329 -1.77 -21.95 31.42
N GLU A 330 -1.53 -20.72 30.90
CA GLU A 330 -0.34 -19.94 31.29
C GLU A 330 -0.51 -19.13 32.58
N ILE A 331 -1.71 -19.08 33.16
CA ILE A 331 -2.01 -18.35 34.41
C ILE A 331 -1.78 -19.25 35.65
N ALA A 332 -1.59 -20.55 35.47
CA ALA A 332 -1.49 -21.55 36.55
C ALA A 332 -0.05 -22.07 36.78
N SER A 333 0.96 -21.44 36.20
CA SER A 333 2.37 -21.82 36.39
C SER A 333 3.20 -20.73 37.08
#